data_f1c063f41142abadb1a950a9651f3c40
#
_entry.id   f1c063f41142abadb1a950a9651f3c40
#
_cell.length_a   1.000
_cell.length_b   1.000
_cell.length_c   1.000
_cell.angle_alpha   90.00
_cell.angle_beta   90.00
_cell.angle_gamma   90.00
#
_symmetry.space_group_name_H-M   'P 1'
#
loop_
_entity.id
_entity.type
_entity.pdbx_description
1 polymer ?
#
loop_
_entity_poly.entity_id
_entity_poly.type
_entity_poly.pdbx_seq_one_letter_code
_entity_poly.pdbx_strand_id
1 'polypeptide(L)'
;MSTTVALVQLRSDDTEPVEARIDRAVELTRDATERADLVVLPELWVSGAFDVAATGRLAEPIDGELVEGFRRLAAEHSTWIHLGAVPERSGERTHNTSVLVAPDGSIAAVYRKRHLFGFDGGETTLMTAGDDLVVLDTPLGSTGLATCYDLRFPEHFRGLVDRGATAFLLASGWPDRRIEHWRVLLRARAIEDQCWVVACNGVGTHAGVTLGGRSAVVDPLGEVLAEAGTDEEVLVATIDTDAAATWRQEFPALADRR
;
A
#
# COMPACT_ATOMS: atom_id res chain seq x y z
N MET A 1 7.94 -1.31 21.38
CA MET A 1 9.08 -0.83 20.51
C MET A 1 8.53 0.20 19.54
N SER A 2 9.38 1.09 18.97
CA SER A 2 8.93 2.10 18.02
C SER A 2 9.56 1.87 16.66
N THR A 3 8.80 2.16 15.59
CA THR A 3 9.27 2.17 14.21
C THR A 3 8.77 3.41 13.49
N THR A 4 9.56 3.92 12.56
CA THR A 4 9.18 5.10 11.76
C THR A 4 8.80 4.66 10.36
N VAL A 5 7.66 5.14 9.87
CA VAL A 5 7.16 4.88 8.52
C VAL A 5 7.13 6.18 7.71
N ALA A 6 7.42 6.09 6.42
CA ALA A 6 7.25 7.18 5.46
C ALA A 6 6.30 6.76 4.34
N LEU A 7 5.24 7.54 4.13
CA LEU A 7 4.27 7.34 3.07
C LEU A 7 4.57 8.35 1.95
N VAL A 8 5.07 7.87 0.82
CA VAL A 8 5.35 8.69 -0.36
C VAL A 8 4.05 8.89 -1.12
N GLN A 9 3.27 9.91 -0.77
CA GLN A 9 2.05 10.28 -1.48
C GLN A 9 2.41 10.87 -2.85
N LEU A 10 2.66 9.99 -3.81
CA LEU A 10 3.18 10.32 -5.13
C LEU A 10 2.10 10.86 -6.06
N ARG A 11 2.46 11.88 -6.85
CA ARG A 11 1.62 12.41 -7.93
C ARG A 11 1.75 11.55 -9.18
N SER A 12 0.61 11.31 -9.84
CA SER A 12 0.52 10.60 -11.11
C SER A 12 -0.44 11.35 -12.03
N ASP A 13 0.10 12.01 -13.06
CA ASP A 13 -0.66 12.82 -14.02
C ASP A 13 -0.46 12.30 -15.46
N ASP A 14 -1.48 12.44 -16.33
CA ASP A 14 -1.42 12.04 -17.75
C ASP A 14 -0.37 12.81 -18.55
N THR A 15 -0.01 14.02 -18.12
CA THR A 15 0.92 14.90 -18.82
C THR A 15 2.38 14.64 -18.49
N GLU A 16 2.65 13.79 -17.48
CA GLU A 16 4.02 13.46 -17.07
C GLU A 16 4.52 12.21 -17.79
N PRO A 17 5.73 12.26 -18.40
CA PRO A 17 6.38 11.05 -18.92
C PRO A 17 6.59 10.00 -17.81
N VAL A 18 6.42 8.73 -18.14
CA VAL A 18 6.54 7.62 -17.18
C VAL A 18 7.93 7.57 -16.55
N GLU A 19 8.97 7.78 -17.36
CA GLU A 19 10.37 7.78 -16.93
C GLU A 19 10.62 8.89 -15.89
N ALA A 20 10.11 10.10 -16.12
CA ALA A 20 10.24 11.21 -15.18
C ALA A 20 9.51 10.92 -13.84
N ARG A 21 8.36 10.24 -13.91
CA ARG A 21 7.64 9.79 -12.72
C ARG A 21 8.43 8.73 -11.93
N ILE A 22 9.04 7.78 -12.64
CA ILE A 22 9.89 6.74 -12.00
C ILE A 22 11.09 7.39 -11.32
N ASP A 23 11.79 8.29 -12.01
CA ASP A 23 12.95 9.00 -11.44
C ASP A 23 12.58 9.77 -10.18
N ARG A 24 11.46 10.50 -10.21
CA ARG A 24 10.95 11.25 -9.06
C ARG A 24 10.51 10.31 -7.91
N ALA A 25 9.88 9.19 -8.21
CA ALA A 25 9.52 8.20 -7.21
C ALA A 25 10.75 7.62 -6.51
N VAL A 26 11.82 7.34 -7.27
CA VAL A 26 13.10 6.86 -6.73
C VAL A 26 13.75 7.93 -5.84
N GLU A 27 13.76 9.21 -6.26
CA GLU A 27 14.33 10.32 -5.48
C GLU A 27 13.55 10.50 -4.14
N LEU A 28 12.21 10.60 -4.20
CA LEU A 28 11.38 10.74 -3.00
C LEU A 28 11.53 9.54 -2.06
N THR A 29 11.65 8.33 -2.62
CA THR A 29 11.87 7.11 -1.82
C THR A 29 13.23 7.15 -1.15
N ARG A 30 14.30 7.54 -1.88
CA ARG A 30 15.66 7.68 -1.32
C ARG A 30 15.66 8.66 -0.15
N ASP A 31 15.08 9.85 -0.32
CA ASP A 31 14.99 10.84 0.76
C ASP A 31 14.19 10.32 1.97
N ALA A 32 13.16 9.52 1.70
CA ALA A 32 12.34 8.91 2.75
C ALA A 32 13.12 7.84 3.54
N THR A 33 14.03 7.08 2.91
CA THR A 33 14.84 6.04 3.58
C THR A 33 15.79 6.62 4.62
N GLU A 34 16.17 7.89 4.52
CA GLU A 34 17.00 8.58 5.53
C GLU A 34 16.25 8.85 6.84
N ARG A 35 14.93 8.73 6.84
CA ARG A 35 14.06 9.15 7.94
C ARG A 35 13.13 8.07 8.46
N ALA A 36 13.11 6.89 7.82
CA ALA A 36 12.13 5.85 8.14
C ALA A 36 12.73 4.44 8.02
N ASP A 37 12.19 3.53 8.83
CA ASP A 37 12.52 2.10 8.79
C ASP A 37 11.75 1.37 7.68
N LEU A 38 10.60 1.93 7.26
CA LEU A 38 9.75 1.42 6.19
C LEU A 38 9.20 2.57 5.33
N VAL A 39 9.43 2.50 4.04
CA VAL A 39 8.88 3.43 3.03
C VAL A 39 7.77 2.75 2.26
N VAL A 40 6.68 3.47 1.97
CA VAL A 40 5.48 2.94 1.31
C VAL A 40 5.07 3.84 0.14
N LEU A 41 4.91 3.27 -1.06
CA LEU A 41 4.41 3.95 -2.25
C LEU A 41 2.95 3.58 -2.53
N PRO A 42 2.22 4.36 -3.38
CA PRO A 42 0.82 4.09 -3.68
C PRO A 42 0.62 2.97 -4.72
N GLU A 43 -0.64 2.70 -5.09
CA GLU A 43 -1.03 1.69 -6.07
C GLU A 43 -0.82 2.18 -7.50
N LEU A 44 -0.27 1.31 -8.36
CA LEU A 44 -0.16 1.46 -9.82
C LEU A 44 0.34 2.86 -10.25
N TRP A 45 1.17 3.47 -9.41
CA TRP A 45 1.68 4.83 -9.62
C TRP A 45 2.47 4.97 -10.91
N VAL A 46 3.07 3.89 -11.40
CA VAL A 46 3.82 3.87 -12.68
C VAL A 46 2.91 4.11 -13.87
N SER A 47 1.76 3.45 -13.90
CA SER A 47 0.82 3.51 -15.02
C SER A 47 -0.34 4.49 -14.82
N GLY A 48 -0.62 4.84 -13.56
CA GLY A 48 -1.88 5.44 -13.16
C GLY A 48 -2.95 4.37 -12.87
N ALA A 49 -3.54 4.41 -11.67
CA ALA A 49 -4.44 3.37 -11.16
C ALA A 49 -5.73 3.16 -12.01
N PHE A 50 -6.07 4.12 -12.86
CA PHE A 50 -7.26 4.05 -13.74
C PHE A 50 -6.93 3.98 -15.23
N ASP A 51 -5.64 4.02 -15.61
CA ASP A 51 -5.23 3.83 -17.01
C ASP A 51 -4.91 2.36 -17.29
N VAL A 52 -5.96 1.60 -17.60
CA VAL A 52 -5.87 0.16 -17.93
C VAL A 52 -4.95 -0.10 -19.13
N ALA A 53 -4.96 0.80 -20.13
CA ALA A 53 -4.14 0.66 -21.32
C ALA A 53 -2.66 0.87 -21.02
N ALA A 54 -2.31 1.91 -20.23
CA ALA A 54 -0.94 2.11 -19.76
C ALA A 54 -0.48 0.95 -18.87
N THR A 55 -1.33 0.47 -17.98
CA THR A 55 -1.04 -0.68 -17.12
C THR A 55 -0.66 -1.92 -17.94
N GLY A 56 -1.40 -2.23 -19.00
CA GLY A 56 -1.07 -3.37 -19.87
C GLY A 56 0.27 -3.21 -20.61
N ARG A 57 0.59 -1.98 -21.03
CA ARG A 57 1.87 -1.69 -21.73
C ARG A 57 3.08 -1.73 -20.81
N LEU A 58 2.91 -1.27 -19.56
CA LEU A 58 3.99 -1.11 -18.57
C LEU A 58 4.14 -2.33 -17.65
N ALA A 59 3.34 -3.38 -17.85
CA ALA A 59 3.46 -4.59 -17.06
C ALA A 59 4.78 -5.31 -17.33
N GLU A 60 5.56 -5.54 -16.28
CA GLU A 60 6.85 -6.26 -16.29
C GLU A 60 6.77 -7.54 -15.45
N PRO A 61 7.66 -8.53 -15.69
CA PRO A 61 7.87 -9.59 -14.70
C PRO A 61 8.25 -9.01 -13.34
N ILE A 62 7.98 -9.76 -12.26
CA ILE A 62 8.27 -9.28 -10.90
C ILE A 62 9.78 -9.08 -10.63
N ASP A 63 10.63 -9.63 -11.45
CA ASP A 63 12.08 -9.45 -11.46
C ASP A 63 12.54 -8.46 -12.57
N GLY A 64 11.62 -7.62 -13.06
CA GLY A 64 11.88 -6.57 -14.05
C GLY A 64 12.68 -5.38 -13.51
N GLU A 65 13.05 -4.46 -14.40
CA GLU A 65 13.95 -3.33 -14.09
C GLU A 65 13.41 -2.40 -13.01
N LEU A 66 12.10 -2.17 -12.99
CA LEU A 66 11.46 -1.33 -11.98
C LEU A 66 11.69 -1.90 -10.56
N VAL A 67 11.31 -3.16 -10.35
CA VAL A 67 11.44 -3.80 -9.03
C VAL A 67 12.91 -3.93 -8.65
N GLU A 68 13.79 -4.28 -9.59
CA GLU A 68 15.23 -4.39 -9.35
C GLU A 68 15.85 -3.05 -8.93
N GLY A 69 15.38 -1.92 -9.47
CA GLY A 69 15.80 -0.58 -9.05
C GLY A 69 15.53 -0.33 -7.56
N PHE A 70 14.33 -0.66 -7.10
CA PHE A 70 13.94 -0.51 -5.68
C PHE A 70 14.60 -1.56 -4.77
N ARG A 71 14.90 -2.76 -5.26
CA ARG A 71 15.69 -3.75 -4.51
C ARG A 71 17.09 -3.23 -4.20
N ARG A 72 17.76 -2.61 -5.19
CA ARG A 72 19.06 -1.95 -4.99
C ARG A 72 18.95 -0.81 -3.98
N LEU A 73 17.93 0.03 -4.10
CA LEU A 73 17.70 1.15 -3.19
C LEU A 73 17.49 0.66 -1.74
N ALA A 74 16.68 -0.39 -1.54
CA ALA A 74 16.46 -0.99 -0.23
C ALA A 74 17.76 -1.52 0.39
N ALA A 75 18.61 -2.21 -0.39
CA ALA A 75 19.88 -2.74 0.06
C ALA A 75 20.89 -1.62 0.35
N GLU A 76 20.95 -0.58 -0.49
CA GLU A 76 21.85 0.57 -0.32
C GLU A 76 21.60 1.32 0.99
N HIS A 77 20.31 1.50 1.33
CA HIS A 77 19.88 2.25 2.53
C HIS A 77 19.53 1.36 3.73
N SER A 78 19.61 0.02 3.58
CA SER A 78 19.22 -0.94 4.62
C SER A 78 17.81 -0.69 5.17
N THR A 79 16.83 -0.36 4.30
CA THR A 79 15.48 0.06 4.64
C THR A 79 14.45 -0.81 3.96
N TRP A 80 13.33 -1.11 4.64
CA TRP A 80 12.19 -1.77 4.04
C TRP A 80 11.51 -0.83 3.04
N ILE A 81 11.18 -1.35 1.85
CA ILE A 81 10.44 -0.59 0.84
C ILE A 81 9.25 -1.40 0.35
N HIS A 82 8.03 -0.90 0.59
CA HIS A 82 6.83 -1.37 -0.08
C HIS A 82 6.63 -0.52 -1.34
N LEU A 83 6.87 -1.10 -2.51
CA LEU A 83 6.79 -0.40 -3.80
C LEU A 83 5.37 0.08 -4.13
N GLY A 84 4.43 -0.06 -3.19
CA GLY A 84 3.03 0.05 -3.48
C GLY A 84 2.59 -1.15 -4.31
N ALA A 85 1.71 -0.93 -5.28
CA ALA A 85 1.40 -1.96 -6.24
C ALA A 85 1.85 -1.54 -7.65
N VAL A 86 2.40 -2.51 -8.37
CA VAL A 86 2.90 -2.36 -9.74
C VAL A 86 2.19 -3.30 -10.69
N PRO A 87 2.11 -2.98 -12.00
CA PRO A 87 1.59 -3.91 -12.99
C PRO A 87 2.59 -5.05 -13.20
N GLU A 88 2.22 -6.26 -12.80
CA GLU A 88 3.01 -7.47 -12.98
C GLU A 88 2.55 -8.25 -14.21
N ARG A 89 3.51 -8.71 -15.03
CA ARG A 89 3.30 -9.71 -16.07
C ARG A 89 3.78 -11.08 -15.60
N SER A 90 2.86 -12.02 -15.49
CA SER A 90 3.16 -13.41 -15.11
C SER A 90 2.65 -14.36 -16.20
N GLY A 91 3.55 -14.74 -17.12
CA GLY A 91 3.17 -15.45 -18.34
C GLY A 91 2.23 -14.61 -19.20
N GLU A 92 1.05 -15.15 -19.51
CA GLU A 92 0.00 -14.45 -20.28
C GLU A 92 -0.93 -13.56 -19.42
N ARG A 93 -0.74 -13.57 -18.09
CA ARG A 93 -1.59 -12.84 -17.15
C ARG A 93 -0.94 -11.54 -16.71
N THR A 94 -1.78 -10.55 -16.46
CA THR A 94 -1.39 -9.30 -15.81
C THR A 94 -2.03 -9.26 -14.43
N HIS A 95 -1.29 -8.78 -13.41
CA HIS A 95 -1.76 -8.63 -12.04
C HIS A 95 -1.47 -7.22 -11.53
N ASN A 96 -2.27 -6.77 -10.59
CA ASN A 96 -2.00 -5.62 -9.74
C ASN A 96 -1.30 -6.16 -8.49
N THR A 97 0.01 -5.93 -8.38
CA THR A 97 0.87 -6.67 -7.47
C THR A 97 1.63 -5.75 -6.52
N SER A 98 1.34 -5.87 -5.24
CA SER A 98 2.14 -5.25 -4.17
C SER A 98 3.43 -6.02 -3.95
N VAL A 99 4.55 -5.30 -3.88
CA VAL A 99 5.88 -5.86 -3.67
C VAL A 99 6.49 -5.24 -2.43
N LEU A 100 6.90 -6.07 -1.49
CA LEU A 100 7.64 -5.64 -0.30
C LEU A 100 9.07 -6.14 -0.38
N VAL A 101 10.02 -5.22 -0.30
CA VAL A 101 11.47 -5.48 -0.35
C VAL A 101 12.06 -5.30 1.04
N ALA A 102 12.86 -6.28 1.46
CA ALA A 102 13.59 -6.25 2.72
C ALA A 102 14.88 -5.41 2.63
N PRO A 103 15.51 -5.04 3.78
CA PRO A 103 16.72 -4.23 3.83
C PRO A 103 17.96 -4.83 3.15
N ASP A 104 17.95 -6.11 2.88
CA ASP A 104 19.02 -6.79 2.12
C ASP A 104 18.78 -6.79 0.59
N GLY A 105 17.70 -6.15 0.13
CA GLY A 105 17.28 -6.12 -1.25
C GLY A 105 16.52 -7.38 -1.72
N SER A 106 16.24 -8.33 -0.85
CA SER A 106 15.42 -9.48 -1.20
C SER A 106 13.94 -9.11 -1.27
N ILE A 107 13.17 -9.75 -2.16
CA ILE A 107 11.72 -9.63 -2.17
C ILE A 107 11.18 -10.45 -0.99
N ALA A 108 10.70 -9.76 0.04
CA ALA A 108 10.16 -10.38 1.24
C ALA A 108 8.73 -10.89 1.05
N ALA A 109 7.93 -10.18 0.25
CA ALA A 109 6.57 -10.60 -0.08
C ALA A 109 6.10 -10.06 -1.42
N VAL A 110 5.22 -10.85 -2.04
CA VAL A 110 4.45 -10.51 -3.24
C VAL A 110 2.99 -10.75 -2.93
N TYR A 111 2.15 -9.74 -3.09
CA TYR A 111 0.70 -9.84 -2.90
C TYR A 111 -0.02 -9.40 -4.17
N ARG A 112 -0.70 -10.30 -4.85
CA ARG A 112 -1.57 -9.98 -5.98
C ARG A 112 -2.95 -9.61 -5.48
N LYS A 113 -3.43 -8.41 -5.85
CA LYS A 113 -4.72 -7.86 -5.43
C LYS A 113 -5.85 -8.85 -5.62
N ARG A 114 -6.61 -9.13 -4.56
CA ARG A 114 -7.71 -10.09 -4.57
C ARG A 114 -9.01 -9.51 -5.13
N HIS A 115 -9.31 -8.26 -4.78
CA HIS A 115 -10.55 -7.61 -5.22
C HIS A 115 -10.22 -6.57 -6.30
N LEU A 116 -10.32 -6.98 -7.56
CA LEU A 116 -10.09 -6.08 -8.69
C LEU A 116 -11.23 -5.05 -8.79
N PHE A 117 -10.84 -3.79 -9.07
CA PHE A 117 -11.79 -2.71 -9.28
C PHE A 117 -12.21 -2.61 -10.74
N GLY A 118 -13.51 -2.50 -11.00
CA GLY A 118 -14.07 -2.28 -12.32
C GLY A 118 -15.23 -3.23 -12.60
N PHE A 119 -16.34 -2.67 -13.04
CA PHE A 119 -17.54 -3.42 -13.37
C PHE A 119 -17.47 -3.87 -14.85
N ASP A 120 -17.82 -2.97 -15.79
CA ASP A 120 -17.76 -3.25 -17.24
C ASP A 120 -16.50 -2.68 -17.90
N GLY A 121 -15.53 -2.23 -17.10
CA GLY A 121 -14.26 -1.64 -17.52
C GLY A 121 -13.31 -1.52 -16.33
N GLY A 122 -12.04 -1.28 -16.52
CA GLY A 122 -11.05 -1.18 -15.45
C GLY A 122 -10.25 -2.48 -15.26
N GLU A 123 -9.74 -2.73 -14.07
CA GLU A 123 -8.81 -3.83 -13.79
C GLU A 123 -9.34 -5.20 -14.25
N THR A 124 -10.63 -5.46 -14.06
CA THR A 124 -11.26 -6.75 -14.41
C THR A 124 -11.22 -7.08 -15.91
N THR A 125 -10.97 -6.10 -16.78
CA THR A 125 -10.83 -6.33 -18.22
C THR A 125 -9.45 -6.75 -18.66
N LEU A 126 -8.44 -6.52 -17.82
CA LEU A 126 -7.02 -6.77 -18.12
C LEU A 126 -6.37 -7.73 -17.13
N MET A 127 -6.70 -7.60 -15.84
CA MET A 127 -5.97 -8.24 -14.77
C MET A 127 -6.63 -9.51 -14.27
N THR A 128 -5.81 -10.41 -13.75
CA THR A 128 -6.23 -11.59 -13.00
C THR A 128 -6.07 -11.33 -11.52
N ALA A 129 -7.12 -11.59 -10.73
CA ALA A 129 -7.07 -11.51 -9.28
C ALA A 129 -6.12 -12.53 -8.67
N GLY A 130 -5.56 -12.20 -7.51
CA GLY A 130 -4.87 -13.17 -6.65
C GLY A 130 -5.85 -13.85 -5.69
N ASP A 131 -5.40 -14.95 -5.07
CA ASP A 131 -6.20 -15.72 -4.12
C ASP A 131 -5.62 -15.71 -2.69
N ASP A 132 -4.37 -15.28 -2.53
CA ASP A 132 -3.63 -15.37 -1.27
C ASP A 132 -3.98 -14.22 -0.32
N LEU A 133 -3.98 -14.54 0.98
CA LEU A 133 -3.86 -13.57 2.07
C LEU A 133 -2.40 -13.61 2.54
N VAL A 134 -1.70 -12.50 2.45
CA VAL A 134 -0.27 -12.41 2.78
C VAL A 134 -0.09 -11.71 4.12
N VAL A 135 0.57 -12.39 5.05
CA VAL A 135 0.99 -11.86 6.36
C VAL A 135 2.43 -12.25 6.57
N LEU A 136 3.26 -11.29 7.00
CA LEU A 136 4.69 -11.49 7.28
C LEU A 136 5.16 -10.52 8.36
N ASP A 137 6.32 -10.81 8.95
CA ASP A 137 6.93 -9.92 9.93
C ASP A 137 7.67 -8.77 9.23
N THR A 138 7.39 -7.56 9.66
CA THR A 138 8.02 -6.31 9.21
C THR A 138 8.38 -5.45 10.43
N PRO A 139 8.98 -4.26 10.26
CA PRO A 139 9.14 -3.32 11.38
C PRO A 139 7.83 -2.93 12.09
N LEU A 140 6.67 -3.12 11.46
CA LEU A 140 5.35 -2.89 12.08
C LEU A 140 4.86 -4.06 12.96
N GLY A 141 5.61 -5.16 13.04
CA GLY A 141 5.18 -6.44 13.58
C GLY A 141 4.55 -7.33 12.50
N SER A 142 3.66 -8.24 12.89
CA SER A 142 2.97 -9.13 11.96
C SER A 142 2.02 -8.34 11.07
N THR A 143 2.38 -8.18 9.79
CA THR A 143 1.79 -7.22 8.84
C THR A 143 1.04 -7.91 7.72
N GLY A 144 -0.24 -7.59 7.58
CA GLY A 144 -1.09 -8.03 6.48
C GLY A 144 -1.05 -7.04 5.30
N LEU A 145 -0.96 -7.56 4.08
CA LEU A 145 -0.96 -6.75 2.87
C LEU A 145 -2.36 -6.62 2.26
N ALA A 146 -2.69 -5.40 1.78
CA ALA A 146 -3.93 -5.11 1.07
C ALA A 146 -3.69 -4.03 0.00
N THR A 147 -4.56 -3.97 -1.01
CA THR A 147 -4.45 -2.97 -2.08
C THR A 147 -5.82 -2.35 -2.37
N CYS A 148 -5.94 -1.03 -2.17
CA CYS A 148 -7.03 -0.16 -2.60
C CYS A 148 -8.44 -0.73 -2.38
N TYR A 149 -9.03 -1.34 -3.40
CA TYR A 149 -10.42 -1.84 -3.37
C TYR A 149 -10.63 -2.93 -2.32
N ASP A 150 -9.57 -3.66 -1.91
CA ASP A 150 -9.63 -4.61 -0.80
C ASP A 150 -10.15 -3.96 0.48
N LEU A 151 -9.91 -2.65 0.68
CA LEU A 151 -10.39 -1.89 1.83
C LEU A 151 -11.91 -1.96 2.04
N ARG A 152 -12.68 -2.23 0.98
CA ARG A 152 -14.14 -2.37 1.08
C ARG A 152 -14.62 -3.71 1.62
N PHE A 153 -13.74 -4.68 1.70
CA PHE A 153 -14.08 -6.06 2.05
C PHE A 153 -13.55 -6.41 3.44
N PRO A 154 -14.37 -6.31 4.50
CA PRO A 154 -13.93 -6.63 5.87
C PRO A 154 -13.44 -8.08 6.00
N GLU A 155 -13.94 -8.99 5.17
CA GLU A 155 -13.54 -10.40 5.15
C GLU A 155 -12.05 -10.57 4.81
N HIS A 156 -11.48 -9.70 3.97
CA HIS A 156 -10.06 -9.70 3.65
C HIS A 156 -9.23 -9.41 4.90
N PHE A 157 -9.53 -8.30 5.59
CA PHE A 157 -8.82 -7.87 6.80
C PHE A 157 -9.01 -8.85 7.94
N ARG A 158 -10.21 -9.36 8.10
CA ARG A 158 -10.50 -10.39 9.10
C ARG A 158 -9.69 -11.66 8.85
N GLY A 159 -9.55 -12.06 7.59
CA GLY A 159 -8.70 -13.18 7.20
C GLY A 159 -7.20 -12.94 7.45
N LEU A 160 -6.72 -11.69 7.37
CA LEU A 160 -5.35 -11.31 7.77
C LEU A 160 -5.18 -11.40 9.29
N VAL A 161 -6.16 -10.92 10.07
CA VAL A 161 -6.16 -11.06 11.54
C VAL A 161 -6.14 -12.53 11.97
N ASP A 162 -6.91 -13.39 11.30
CA ASP A 162 -6.92 -14.83 11.57
C ASP A 162 -5.55 -15.51 11.30
N ARG A 163 -4.68 -14.86 10.52
CA ARG A 163 -3.29 -15.23 10.28
C ARG A 163 -2.29 -14.52 11.21
N GLY A 164 -2.79 -13.77 12.19
CA GLY A 164 -1.98 -13.13 13.21
C GLY A 164 -1.59 -11.68 12.94
N ALA A 165 -2.12 -11.03 11.91
CA ALA A 165 -1.78 -9.64 11.63
C ALA A 165 -2.11 -8.71 12.81
N THR A 166 -1.18 -7.81 13.11
CA THR A 166 -1.30 -6.72 14.10
C THR A 166 -1.20 -5.34 13.43
N ALA A 167 -0.83 -5.33 12.15
CA ALA A 167 -0.77 -4.15 11.31
C ALA A 167 -1.26 -4.47 9.89
N PHE A 168 -1.78 -3.48 9.19
CA PHE A 168 -2.11 -3.54 7.78
C PHE A 168 -1.30 -2.52 6.99
N LEU A 169 -0.72 -2.96 5.89
CA LEU A 169 0.01 -2.13 4.94
C LEU A 169 -0.81 -2.06 3.64
N LEU A 170 -1.26 -0.86 3.28
CA LEU A 170 -2.22 -0.63 2.21
C LEU A 170 -1.68 0.38 1.20
N ALA A 171 -1.51 -0.04 -0.06
CA ALA A 171 -1.27 0.85 -1.20
C ALA A 171 -2.57 1.15 -1.94
N SER A 172 -2.75 2.39 -2.41
CA SER A 172 -4.01 2.79 -3.04
C SER A 172 -3.85 3.86 -4.13
N GLY A 173 -4.76 3.81 -5.12
CA GLY A 173 -5.11 4.88 -6.04
C GLY A 173 -6.56 5.33 -5.82
N TRP A 174 -6.92 5.76 -4.60
CA TRP A 174 -8.30 6.04 -4.21
C TRP A 174 -8.75 7.42 -4.70
N PRO A 175 -9.86 7.49 -5.46
CA PRO A 175 -10.31 8.75 -6.06
C PRO A 175 -10.91 9.72 -5.04
N ASP A 176 -10.70 11.02 -5.29
CA ASP A 176 -11.19 12.13 -4.47
C ASP A 176 -12.71 12.08 -4.24
N ARG A 177 -13.50 11.78 -5.28
CA ARG A 177 -14.98 11.68 -5.16
C ARG A 177 -15.48 10.67 -4.12
N ARG A 178 -14.60 9.83 -3.58
CA ARG A 178 -14.90 8.83 -2.55
C ARG A 178 -13.93 8.91 -1.37
N ILE A 179 -13.26 10.04 -1.18
CA ILE A 179 -12.22 10.18 -0.15
C ILE A 179 -12.77 10.01 1.28
N GLU A 180 -14.01 10.38 1.53
CA GLU A 180 -14.64 10.14 2.84
C GLU A 180 -14.82 8.63 3.12
N HIS A 181 -15.10 7.81 2.09
CA HIS A 181 -15.11 6.36 2.28
C HIS A 181 -13.72 5.82 2.66
N TRP A 182 -12.65 6.35 2.08
CA TRP A 182 -11.27 6.02 2.42
C TRP A 182 -11.01 6.29 3.90
N ARG A 183 -11.23 7.50 4.35
CA ARG A 183 -10.98 7.94 5.73
C ARG A 183 -11.79 7.12 6.76
N VAL A 184 -13.08 6.90 6.48
CA VAL A 184 -13.95 6.12 7.36
C VAL A 184 -13.54 4.65 7.41
N LEU A 185 -13.24 4.04 6.25
CA LEU A 185 -12.90 2.62 6.18
C LEU A 185 -11.53 2.31 6.79
N LEU A 186 -10.52 3.18 6.65
CA LEU A 186 -9.24 3.00 7.35
C LEU A 186 -9.42 2.90 8.86
N ARG A 187 -10.20 3.84 9.42
CA ARG A 187 -10.52 3.84 10.86
C ARG A 187 -11.35 2.62 11.26
N ALA A 188 -12.31 2.22 10.43
CA ALA A 188 -13.11 1.04 10.68
C ALA A 188 -12.25 -0.22 10.76
N ARG A 189 -11.31 -0.42 9.81
CA ARG A 189 -10.37 -1.57 9.84
C ARG A 189 -9.47 -1.54 11.08
N ALA A 190 -8.99 -0.36 11.47
CA ALA A 190 -8.19 -0.22 12.67
C ALA A 190 -8.97 -0.63 13.94
N ILE A 191 -10.20 -0.11 14.08
CA ILE A 191 -11.07 -0.34 15.26
C ILE A 191 -11.50 -1.81 15.35
N GLU A 192 -12.11 -2.33 14.29
CA GLU A 192 -12.74 -3.67 14.33
C GLU A 192 -11.74 -4.81 14.37
N ASP A 193 -10.52 -4.59 13.82
CA ASP A 193 -9.44 -5.57 13.76
C ASP A 193 -8.38 -5.34 14.83
N GLN A 194 -8.47 -4.22 15.57
CA GLN A 194 -7.51 -3.83 16.59
C GLN A 194 -6.06 -3.88 16.07
N CYS A 195 -5.85 -3.27 14.88
CA CYS A 195 -4.59 -3.26 14.14
C CYS A 195 -4.17 -1.83 13.81
N TRP A 196 -2.87 -1.62 13.67
CA TRP A 196 -2.35 -0.47 12.96
C TRP A 196 -2.79 -0.50 11.50
N VAL A 197 -3.11 0.67 10.92
CA VAL A 197 -3.35 0.82 9.48
C VAL A 197 -2.38 1.86 8.94
N VAL A 198 -1.47 1.43 8.09
CA VAL A 198 -0.50 2.27 7.37
C VAL A 198 -0.90 2.28 5.90
N ALA A 199 -1.45 3.40 5.43
CA ALA A 199 -2.14 3.48 4.15
C ALA A 199 -1.61 4.64 3.28
N CYS A 200 -0.98 4.30 2.15
CA CYS A 200 -0.45 5.25 1.17
C CYS A 200 -1.39 5.34 -0.03
N ASN A 201 -1.90 6.55 -0.30
CA ASN A 201 -2.72 6.86 -1.47
C ASN A 201 -1.95 7.78 -2.43
N GLY A 202 -2.29 7.73 -3.71
CA GLY A 202 -1.75 8.66 -4.71
C GLY A 202 -2.50 9.98 -4.79
N VAL A 203 -1.92 10.95 -5.50
CA VAL A 203 -2.52 12.23 -5.91
C VAL A 203 -2.36 12.44 -7.41
N GLY A 204 -2.93 13.51 -7.94
CA GLY A 204 -2.91 13.83 -9.38
C GLY A 204 -4.16 13.37 -10.12
N THR A 205 -4.16 13.58 -11.44
CA THR A 205 -5.29 13.23 -12.31
C THR A 205 -4.81 12.44 -13.51
N HIS A 206 -5.34 11.24 -13.70
CA HIS A 206 -5.07 10.41 -14.87
C HIS A 206 -6.31 9.65 -15.32
N ALA A 207 -6.42 9.42 -16.62
CA ALA A 207 -7.59 8.80 -17.27
C ALA A 207 -8.92 9.45 -16.80
N GLY A 208 -8.92 10.77 -16.58
CA GLY A 208 -10.09 11.53 -16.14
C GLY A 208 -10.47 11.32 -14.66
N VAL A 209 -9.64 10.65 -13.85
CA VAL A 209 -9.89 10.42 -12.43
C VAL A 209 -8.87 11.15 -11.58
N THR A 210 -9.35 12.04 -10.69
CA THR A 210 -8.53 12.71 -9.68
C THR A 210 -8.41 11.83 -8.45
N LEU A 211 -7.18 11.58 -8.00
CA LEU A 211 -6.87 10.87 -6.76
C LEU A 211 -6.94 11.80 -5.55
N GLY A 212 -7.41 11.28 -4.42
CA GLY A 212 -7.77 12.08 -3.26
C GLY A 212 -6.63 12.35 -2.26
N GLY A 213 -5.46 11.72 -2.41
CA GLY A 213 -4.42 11.80 -1.40
C GLY A 213 -4.89 11.25 -0.06
N ARG A 214 -4.64 11.99 1.03
CA ARG A 214 -5.03 11.59 2.39
C ARG A 214 -4.43 10.25 2.80
N SER A 215 -3.15 10.05 2.46
CA SER A 215 -2.36 8.96 3.04
C SER A 215 -2.39 9.08 4.55
N ALA A 216 -2.51 7.98 5.28
CA ALA A 216 -2.74 8.07 6.71
C ALA A 216 -2.12 6.91 7.49
N VAL A 217 -1.78 7.19 8.74
CA VAL A 217 -1.45 6.21 9.77
C VAL A 217 -2.52 6.28 10.84
N VAL A 218 -3.20 5.14 11.08
CA VAL A 218 -4.29 5.02 12.05
C VAL A 218 -3.92 3.99 13.10
N ASP A 219 -4.10 4.32 14.37
CA ASP A 219 -3.79 3.44 15.48
C ASP A 219 -4.89 2.38 15.72
N PRO A 220 -4.62 1.35 16.55
CA PRO A 220 -5.58 0.28 16.82
C PRO A 220 -6.88 0.73 17.52
N LEU A 221 -6.96 1.96 18.03
CA LEU A 221 -8.18 2.57 18.59
C LEU A 221 -8.98 3.35 17.54
N GLY A 222 -8.45 3.48 16.31
CA GLY A 222 -9.06 4.24 15.22
C GLY A 222 -8.74 5.73 15.23
N GLU A 223 -7.79 6.17 16.06
CA GLU A 223 -7.30 7.54 16.05
C GLU A 223 -6.31 7.75 14.90
N VAL A 224 -6.44 8.87 14.20
CA VAL A 224 -5.55 9.22 13.10
C VAL A 224 -4.30 9.84 13.67
N LEU A 225 -3.20 9.08 13.70
CA LEU A 225 -1.90 9.55 14.18
C LEU A 225 -1.30 10.60 13.25
N ALA A 226 -1.43 10.40 11.94
CA ALA A 226 -0.97 11.32 10.91
C ALA A 226 -1.82 11.17 9.64
N GLU A 227 -2.10 12.26 8.96
CA GLU A 227 -2.81 12.29 7.67
C GLU A 227 -2.17 13.34 6.76
N ALA A 228 -1.87 12.96 5.52
CA ALA A 228 -1.36 13.84 4.48
C ALA A 228 -2.46 14.78 3.92
N GLY A 229 -2.04 15.80 3.20
CA GLY A 229 -2.92 16.70 2.45
C GLY A 229 -3.45 16.06 1.15
N THR A 230 -3.67 16.93 0.16
CA THR A 230 -4.13 16.56 -1.19
C THR A 230 -3.05 16.78 -2.25
N ASP A 231 -1.86 17.20 -1.83
CA ASP A 231 -0.71 17.44 -2.69
C ASP A 231 0.32 16.30 -2.55
N GLU A 232 1.31 16.29 -3.45
CA GLU A 232 2.45 15.38 -3.35
C GLU A 232 3.29 15.72 -2.12
N GLU A 233 3.49 14.74 -1.24
CA GLU A 233 4.30 14.91 -0.03
C GLU A 233 4.79 13.55 0.51
N VAL A 234 5.77 13.60 1.41
CA VAL A 234 6.21 12.44 2.19
C VAL A 234 5.74 12.61 3.63
N LEU A 235 4.72 11.86 4.01
CA LEU A 235 4.20 11.83 5.38
C LEU A 235 5.06 10.88 6.23
N VAL A 236 5.64 11.40 7.32
CA VAL A 236 6.45 10.58 8.26
C VAL A 236 5.74 10.48 9.60
N ALA A 237 5.66 9.27 10.15
CA ALA A 237 5.07 9.01 11.46
C ALA A 237 5.85 7.93 12.22
N THR A 238 5.94 8.07 13.54
CA THR A 238 6.51 7.05 14.43
C THR A 238 5.40 6.28 15.12
N ILE A 239 5.44 4.96 15.04
CA ILE A 239 4.42 4.02 15.51
C ILE A 239 4.98 3.26 16.73
N ASP A 240 4.16 3.10 17.78
CA ASP A 240 4.41 2.12 18.83
C ASP A 240 3.90 0.74 18.40
N THR A 241 4.81 -0.15 18.03
CA THR A 241 4.47 -1.48 17.53
C THR A 241 3.79 -2.38 18.56
N ASP A 242 3.90 -2.08 19.85
CA ASP A 242 3.28 -2.87 20.92
C ASP A 242 1.81 -2.47 21.17
N ALA A 243 1.37 -1.31 20.65
CA ALA A 243 0.03 -0.77 20.94
C ALA A 243 -1.12 -1.72 20.55
N ALA A 244 -1.01 -2.42 19.41
CA ALA A 244 -2.05 -3.38 18.99
C ALA A 244 -2.17 -4.57 19.96
N ALA A 245 -1.03 -5.12 20.41
CA ALA A 245 -1.00 -6.21 21.38
C ALA A 245 -1.53 -5.76 22.73
N THR A 246 -1.12 -4.57 23.20
CA THR A 246 -1.59 -3.97 24.45
C THR A 246 -3.09 -3.75 24.41
N TRP A 247 -3.61 -3.14 23.35
CA TRP A 247 -5.05 -2.88 23.20
C TRP A 247 -5.87 -4.17 23.16
N ARG A 248 -5.39 -5.23 22.49
CA ARG A 248 -6.04 -6.53 22.46
C ARG A 248 -6.10 -7.21 23.84
N GLN A 249 -5.13 -6.93 24.73
CA GLN A 249 -5.13 -7.42 26.12
C GLN A 249 -6.13 -6.62 26.98
N GLU A 250 -6.18 -5.29 26.82
CA GLU A 250 -7.06 -4.40 27.59
C GLU A 250 -8.52 -4.55 27.16
N PHE A 251 -8.78 -4.73 25.87
CA PHE A 251 -10.11 -4.88 25.30
C PHE A 251 -10.17 -6.07 24.32
N PRO A 252 -10.35 -7.31 24.79
CA PRO A 252 -10.19 -8.53 23.98
C PRO A 252 -11.39 -8.81 23.04
N ALA A 253 -11.88 -7.82 22.29
CA ALA A 253 -13.04 -7.94 21.41
C ALA A 253 -12.88 -9.02 20.33
N LEU A 254 -11.65 -9.29 19.88
CA LEU A 254 -11.38 -10.34 18.89
C LEU A 254 -11.59 -11.76 19.46
N ALA A 255 -11.50 -11.94 20.79
CA ALA A 255 -11.75 -13.22 21.44
C ALA A 255 -13.23 -13.58 21.51
N ASP A 256 -14.13 -12.60 21.41
CA ASP A 256 -15.58 -12.78 21.45
C ASP A 256 -16.19 -13.14 20.07
N ARG A 257 -15.37 -13.23 19.04
CA ARG A 257 -15.80 -13.63 17.67
C ARG A 257 -16.35 -15.05 17.66
N ARG A 258 -17.44 -15.27 16.90
CA ARG A 258 -18.15 -16.55 16.74
C ARG A 258 -18.01 -17.07 15.31
#